data_76237e2c07710c84ea2c741234344536
#
_entry.id   76237e2c07710c84ea2c741234344536
#
_cell.length_a   1.000
_cell.length_b   1.000
_cell.length_c   1.000
_cell.angle_alpha   90.00
_cell.angle_beta   90.00
_cell.angle_gamma   90.00
#
_symmetry.space_group_name_H-M   'P 1'
#
loop_
_entity.id
_entity.type
_entity.pdbx_description
1 polymer ?
#
loop_
_entity_poly.entity_id
_entity_poly.type
_entity_poly.pdbx_seq_one_letter_code
_entity_poly.pdbx_strand_id
1 'polypeptide(L)'
;MRFKRVRLRAPAHLLADLRDFYDGIDTGETELEFAASEGEPFYHFAFLAPWERFDELAAGEEVFDFPDWDARAFYFHDPAGNIVEVVAHRGLEDPTGLSELGLVGDTRAMAAELEKLGLELWDGTFEEGRLAFMGERGRTLILAPASRGWMPTGRPSERHPVEAELSGPPAGAVELEGGLYRIVRS
;
A
#
# COMPACT_ATOMS: atom_id res chain seq x y z
N MET A 1 6.68 -8.00 9.64
CA MET A 1 6.84 -6.58 9.25
C MET A 1 5.54 -5.83 9.53
N ARG A 2 5.58 -4.53 9.92
CA ARG A 2 4.39 -3.64 10.00
C ARG A 2 4.76 -2.27 9.45
N PHE A 3 3.81 -1.59 8.87
CA PHE A 3 3.98 -0.18 8.53
C PHE A 3 3.78 0.66 9.81
N LYS A 4 4.83 1.35 10.25
CA LYS A 4 4.79 2.27 11.39
C LYS A 4 4.32 3.65 10.97
N ARG A 5 4.86 4.15 9.86
CA ARG A 5 4.49 5.43 9.27
C ARG A 5 4.56 5.37 7.76
N VAL A 6 3.58 5.99 7.11
CA VAL A 6 3.57 6.22 5.66
C VAL A 6 3.25 7.68 5.40
N ARG A 7 4.09 8.33 4.60
CA ARG A 7 3.90 9.70 4.17
C ARG A 7 3.75 9.78 2.66
N LEU A 8 2.60 10.25 2.24
CA LEU A 8 2.19 10.44 0.85
C LEU A 8 2.11 11.92 0.52
N ARG A 9 1.90 12.27 -0.74
CA ARG A 9 1.72 13.64 -1.21
C ARG A 9 0.28 13.85 -1.65
N ALA A 10 -0.22 15.07 -1.46
CA ALA A 10 -1.55 15.46 -1.94
C ALA A 10 -1.60 16.96 -2.26
N PRO A 11 -2.56 17.41 -3.08
CA PRO A 11 -2.80 18.83 -3.28
C PRO A 11 -3.08 19.55 -1.95
N ALA A 12 -2.48 20.70 -1.74
CA ALA A 12 -2.56 21.42 -0.47
C ALA A 12 -4.01 21.70 -0.01
N HIS A 13 -4.92 21.92 -0.96
CA HIS A 13 -6.33 22.21 -0.66
C HIS A 13 -7.12 20.97 -0.16
N LEU A 14 -6.62 19.75 -0.36
CA LEU A 14 -7.27 18.50 0.07
C LEU A 14 -6.75 17.97 1.41
N LEU A 15 -5.71 18.58 2.00
CA LEU A 15 -5.09 18.05 3.23
C LEU A 15 -6.05 18.01 4.43
N ALA A 16 -6.96 18.98 4.52
CA ALA A 16 -7.97 19.00 5.58
C ALA A 16 -9.00 17.88 5.38
N ASP A 17 -9.50 17.75 4.15
CA ASP A 17 -10.50 16.73 3.80
C ASP A 17 -9.93 15.32 3.98
N LEU A 18 -8.66 15.09 3.60
CA LEU A 18 -7.98 13.82 3.82
C LEU A 18 -7.84 13.49 5.31
N ARG A 19 -7.46 14.46 6.13
CA ARG A 19 -7.36 14.26 7.58
C ARG A 19 -8.72 13.86 8.18
N ASP A 20 -9.75 14.64 7.87
CA ASP A 20 -11.10 14.39 8.38
C ASP A 20 -11.64 13.04 7.89
N PHE A 21 -11.30 12.63 6.66
CA PHE A 21 -11.68 11.35 6.09
C PHE A 21 -11.03 10.18 6.84
N TYR A 22 -9.70 10.25 7.09
CA TYR A 22 -8.96 9.17 7.74
C TYR A 22 -9.12 9.16 9.27
N ASP A 23 -9.56 10.24 9.91
CA ASP A 23 -9.96 10.24 11.33
C ASP A 23 -11.10 9.24 11.63
N GLY A 24 -11.91 8.89 10.61
CA GLY A 24 -12.99 7.91 10.71
C GLY A 24 -12.58 6.47 10.37
N ILE A 25 -11.35 6.25 9.92
CA ILE A 25 -10.84 4.94 9.48
C ILE A 25 -9.86 4.39 10.52
N ASP A 26 -10.05 3.14 10.92
CA ASP A 26 -9.09 2.45 11.80
C ASP A 26 -7.81 2.12 11.01
N THR A 27 -6.80 2.95 11.14
CA THR A 27 -5.48 2.75 10.55
C THR A 27 -4.58 1.87 11.41
N GLY A 28 -5.09 1.31 12.51
CA GLY A 28 -4.32 0.53 13.48
C GLY A 28 -3.16 1.35 14.07
N GLU A 29 -1.98 0.75 14.12
CA GLU A 29 -0.75 1.42 14.59
C GLU A 29 -0.02 2.21 13.48
N THR A 30 -0.56 2.26 12.26
CA THR A 30 0.08 2.95 11.15
C THR A 30 -0.24 4.44 11.18
N GLU A 31 0.76 5.28 11.32
CA GLU A 31 0.65 6.73 11.14
C GLU A 31 0.63 7.04 9.63
N LEU A 32 -0.55 7.43 9.10
CA LEU A 32 -0.71 7.86 7.71
C LEU A 32 -0.70 9.39 7.61
N GLU A 33 0.28 9.93 6.91
CA GLU A 33 0.46 11.36 6.73
C GLU A 33 0.32 11.77 5.26
N PHE A 34 -0.27 12.94 5.02
CA PHE A 34 -0.28 13.59 3.70
C PHE A 34 0.45 14.93 3.78
N ALA A 35 1.42 15.14 2.89
CA ALA A 35 2.14 16.39 2.76
C ALA A 35 1.79 17.09 1.46
N ALA A 36 1.71 18.42 1.50
CA ALA A 36 1.41 19.23 0.33
C ALA A 36 2.39 19.00 -0.83
N SER A 37 1.86 18.93 -2.03
CA SER A 37 2.62 18.91 -3.27
C SER A 37 1.89 19.65 -4.40
N GLU A 38 2.63 19.95 -5.44
CA GLU A 38 2.04 20.37 -6.71
C GLU A 38 1.46 19.16 -7.47
N GLY A 39 0.50 19.41 -8.35
CA GLY A 39 -0.18 18.37 -9.13
C GLY A 39 -1.21 17.58 -8.32
N GLU A 40 -1.64 16.47 -8.89
CA GLU A 40 -2.67 15.59 -8.35
C GLU A 40 -2.11 14.16 -8.20
N PRO A 41 -1.14 13.94 -7.30
CA PRO A 41 -0.60 12.62 -7.08
C PRO A 41 -1.68 11.69 -6.56
N PHE A 42 -1.64 10.42 -7.00
CA PHE A 42 -2.49 9.39 -6.46
C PHE A 42 -1.69 8.12 -6.18
N TYR A 43 -2.21 7.33 -5.28
CA TYR A 43 -1.58 6.11 -4.79
C TYR A 43 -2.59 4.97 -4.77
N HIS A 44 -2.05 3.75 -4.72
CA HIS A 44 -2.79 2.57 -4.30
C HIS A 44 -2.19 2.06 -3.00
N PHE A 45 -3.04 1.84 -2.00
CA PHE A 45 -2.67 1.23 -0.73
C PHE A 45 -3.87 0.53 -0.09
N ALA A 46 -3.59 -0.41 0.82
CA ALA A 46 -4.61 -1.21 1.46
C ALA A 46 -4.51 -1.16 2.98
N PHE A 47 -5.66 -1.26 3.65
CA PHE A 47 -5.76 -1.49 5.08
C PHE A 47 -6.20 -2.93 5.37
N LEU A 48 -5.68 -3.50 6.46
CA LEU A 48 -6.16 -4.77 6.97
C LEU A 48 -7.50 -4.61 7.68
N ALA A 49 -8.36 -5.60 7.48
CA ALA A 49 -9.58 -5.76 8.26
C ALA A 49 -9.64 -7.14 8.90
N PRO A 50 -10.21 -7.27 10.12
CA PRO A 50 -10.51 -8.56 10.70
C PRO A 50 -11.47 -9.34 9.79
N TRP A 51 -11.16 -10.63 9.54
CA TRP A 51 -11.96 -11.50 8.67
C TRP A 51 -13.43 -11.53 9.09
N GLU A 52 -13.68 -11.58 10.40
CA GLU A 52 -15.03 -11.67 10.99
C GLU A 52 -15.84 -10.41 10.83
N ARG A 53 -15.19 -9.26 10.61
CA ARG A 53 -15.85 -7.96 10.42
C ARG A 53 -15.93 -7.55 8.95
N PHE A 54 -15.31 -8.31 8.05
CA PHE A 54 -15.19 -7.89 6.65
C PHE A 54 -16.54 -7.65 5.98
N ASP A 55 -17.52 -8.54 6.17
CA ASP A 55 -18.84 -8.40 5.54
C ASP A 55 -19.62 -7.16 6.05
N GLU A 56 -19.39 -6.75 7.30
CA GLU A 56 -19.94 -5.52 7.87
C GLU A 56 -19.29 -4.28 7.20
N LEU A 57 -17.97 -4.29 7.05
CA LEU A 57 -17.21 -3.19 6.46
C LEU A 57 -17.46 -3.06 4.95
N ALA A 58 -17.63 -4.17 4.26
CA ALA A 58 -17.89 -4.23 2.81
C ALA A 58 -19.36 -4.01 2.43
N ALA A 59 -20.24 -3.67 3.41
CA ALA A 59 -21.66 -3.57 3.16
C ALA A 59 -22.00 -2.51 2.10
N GLY A 60 -22.46 -2.97 0.93
CA GLY A 60 -22.79 -2.11 -0.22
C GLY A 60 -21.68 -1.95 -1.25
N GLU A 61 -20.50 -2.48 -0.99
CA GLU A 61 -19.35 -2.45 -1.88
C GLU A 61 -19.26 -3.72 -2.75
N GLU A 62 -18.59 -3.62 -3.89
CA GLU A 62 -18.23 -4.78 -4.70
C GLU A 62 -17.06 -5.52 -4.05
N VAL A 63 -17.28 -6.81 -3.74
CA VAL A 63 -16.26 -7.66 -3.10
C VAL A 63 -15.51 -8.47 -4.14
N PHE A 64 -14.19 -8.51 -4.00
CA PHE A 64 -13.27 -9.28 -4.81
C PHE A 64 -12.66 -10.41 -3.98
N ASP A 65 -12.73 -11.64 -4.48
CA ASP A 65 -12.14 -12.82 -3.85
C ASP A 65 -10.75 -13.10 -4.42
N PHE A 66 -9.79 -13.39 -3.53
CA PHE A 66 -8.43 -13.81 -3.84
C PHE A 66 -8.17 -15.20 -3.25
N PRO A 67 -8.63 -16.28 -3.93
CA PRO A 67 -8.56 -17.63 -3.37
C PRO A 67 -7.15 -18.11 -3.05
N ASP A 68 -6.17 -17.74 -3.88
CA ASP A 68 -4.77 -18.15 -3.70
C ASP A 68 -4.15 -17.54 -2.42
N TRP A 69 -4.70 -16.42 -1.94
CA TRP A 69 -4.28 -15.74 -0.72
C TRP A 69 -5.17 -16.04 0.48
N ASP A 70 -6.28 -16.77 0.26
CA ASP A 70 -7.38 -16.91 1.22
C ASP A 70 -7.80 -15.53 1.77
N ALA A 71 -8.07 -14.61 0.85
CA ALA A 71 -8.36 -13.21 1.14
C ALA A 71 -9.56 -12.68 0.35
N ARG A 72 -10.16 -11.62 0.87
CA ARG A 72 -11.22 -10.84 0.22
C ARG A 72 -10.91 -9.36 0.36
N ALA A 73 -11.30 -8.56 -0.64
CA ALA A 73 -11.13 -7.12 -0.58
C ALA A 73 -12.30 -6.36 -1.19
N PHE A 74 -12.43 -5.09 -0.82
CA PHE A 74 -13.21 -4.09 -1.53
C PHE A 74 -12.42 -2.79 -1.67
N TYR A 75 -12.86 -1.90 -2.56
CA TYR A 75 -12.13 -0.70 -2.94
C TYR A 75 -13.01 0.54 -2.85
N PHE A 76 -12.41 1.66 -2.47
CA PHE A 76 -13.04 2.97 -2.54
C PHE A 76 -11.99 4.04 -2.92
N HIS A 77 -12.45 5.27 -3.15
CA HIS A 77 -11.57 6.40 -3.39
C HIS A 77 -11.66 7.39 -2.23
N ASP A 78 -10.50 7.89 -1.80
CA ASP A 78 -10.43 8.98 -0.86
C ASP A 78 -10.60 10.35 -1.55
N PRO A 79 -10.66 11.48 -0.80
CA PRO A 79 -10.81 12.81 -1.38
C PRO A 79 -9.74 13.22 -2.41
N ALA A 80 -8.54 12.63 -2.36
CA ALA A 80 -7.48 12.89 -3.34
C ALA A 80 -7.53 11.94 -4.55
N GLY A 81 -8.50 11.02 -4.60
CA GLY A 81 -8.65 10.03 -5.66
C GLY A 81 -7.65 8.88 -5.56
N ASN A 82 -7.06 8.65 -4.38
CA ASN A 82 -6.29 7.45 -4.12
C ASN A 82 -7.20 6.23 -4.21
N ILE A 83 -6.67 5.13 -4.75
CA ILE A 83 -7.36 3.84 -4.73
C ILE A 83 -7.02 3.17 -3.40
N VAL A 84 -8.00 3.15 -2.51
CA VAL A 84 -7.86 2.55 -1.18
C VAL A 84 -8.56 1.20 -1.17
N GLU A 85 -7.85 0.19 -0.72
CA GLU A 85 -8.35 -1.17 -0.55
C GLU A 85 -8.55 -1.47 0.93
N VAL A 86 -9.57 -2.25 1.25
CA VAL A 86 -9.68 -2.93 2.54
C VAL A 86 -9.62 -4.42 2.28
N VAL A 87 -8.60 -5.08 2.81
CA VAL A 87 -8.34 -6.49 2.60
C VAL A 87 -8.42 -7.27 3.89
N ALA A 88 -9.07 -8.43 3.86
CA ALA A 88 -9.11 -9.37 4.96
C ALA A 88 -8.51 -10.70 4.52
N HIS A 89 -7.51 -11.17 5.26
CA HIS A 89 -6.91 -12.49 5.08
C HIS A 89 -7.43 -13.44 6.16
N ARG A 90 -7.96 -14.61 5.76
CA ARG A 90 -8.45 -15.60 6.72
C ARG A 90 -7.32 -16.10 7.61
N GLY A 91 -7.52 -16.06 8.92
CA GLY A 91 -6.55 -16.57 9.90
C GLY A 91 -5.27 -15.74 10.03
N LEU A 92 -5.25 -14.50 9.52
CA LEU A 92 -4.14 -13.59 9.79
C LEU A 92 -4.22 -13.12 11.25
N GLU A 93 -3.11 -13.28 11.98
CA GLU A 93 -2.99 -12.75 13.33
C GLU A 93 -2.83 -11.22 13.27
N ASP A 94 -3.54 -10.51 14.18
CA ASP A 94 -3.48 -9.06 14.32
C ASP A 94 -3.70 -8.30 13.00
N PRO A 95 -4.91 -8.42 12.42
CA PRO A 95 -5.25 -7.85 11.12
C PRO A 95 -5.62 -6.36 11.22
N THR A 96 -4.65 -5.52 11.62
CA THR A 96 -4.81 -4.07 11.75
C THR A 96 -3.70 -3.29 11.06
N GLY A 97 -3.96 -2.04 10.72
CA GLY A 97 -3.00 -1.14 10.09
C GLY A 97 -2.92 -1.27 8.56
N LEU A 98 -1.91 -0.65 7.99
CA LEU A 98 -1.67 -0.72 6.55
C LEU A 98 -1.20 -2.13 6.15
N SER A 99 -1.84 -2.68 5.13
CA SER A 99 -1.51 -3.97 4.51
C SER A 99 -0.53 -3.81 3.36
N GLU A 100 -0.87 -2.92 2.44
CA GLU A 100 -0.18 -2.82 1.17
C GLU A 100 0.10 -1.37 0.80
N LEU A 101 1.23 -1.15 0.12
CA LEU A 101 1.62 0.15 -0.40
C LEU A 101 2.23 0.00 -1.79
N GLY A 102 1.61 0.60 -2.80
CA GLY A 102 2.06 0.55 -4.19
C GLY A 102 3.24 1.48 -4.46
N LEU A 103 4.30 0.92 -5.07
CA LEU A 103 5.46 1.64 -5.58
C LEU A 103 5.60 1.34 -7.09
N VAL A 104 5.89 2.35 -7.89
CA VAL A 104 5.86 2.24 -9.36
C VAL A 104 7.25 2.51 -9.95
N GLY A 105 7.78 1.58 -10.76
CA GLY A 105 9.09 1.76 -11.37
C GLY A 105 9.69 0.48 -11.94
N ASP A 106 11.02 0.41 -11.93
CA ASP A 106 11.75 -0.83 -12.26
C ASP A 106 11.61 -1.83 -11.10
N THR A 107 10.69 -2.77 -11.26
CA THR A 107 10.32 -3.73 -10.21
C THR A 107 11.51 -4.59 -9.75
N ARG A 108 12.43 -4.98 -10.67
CA ARG A 108 13.61 -5.77 -10.32
C ARG A 108 14.65 -4.95 -9.57
N ALA A 109 14.90 -3.73 -10.03
CA ALA A 109 15.84 -2.83 -9.35
C ALA A 109 15.35 -2.47 -7.95
N MET A 110 14.06 -2.14 -7.81
CA MET A 110 13.44 -1.87 -6.50
C MET A 110 13.50 -3.07 -5.57
N ALA A 111 13.19 -4.28 -6.05
CA ALA A 111 13.26 -5.51 -5.26
C ALA A 111 14.67 -5.75 -4.72
N ALA A 112 15.69 -5.62 -5.55
CA ALA A 112 17.10 -5.82 -5.13
C ALA A 112 17.53 -4.86 -4.00
N GLU A 113 16.99 -3.64 -3.98
CA GLU A 113 17.24 -2.71 -2.87
C GLU A 113 16.44 -3.10 -1.61
N LEU A 114 15.18 -3.51 -1.76
CA LEU A 114 14.33 -3.93 -0.64
C LEU A 114 14.82 -5.22 0.03
N GLU A 115 15.44 -6.12 -0.72
CA GLU A 115 16.08 -7.32 -0.18
C GLU A 115 17.20 -7.00 0.82
N LYS A 116 17.88 -5.85 0.69
CA LYS A 116 18.87 -5.38 1.68
C LYS A 116 18.23 -5.05 3.03
N LEU A 117 16.93 -4.76 3.03
CA LEU A 117 16.12 -4.59 4.24
C LEU A 117 15.46 -5.90 4.69
N GLY A 118 15.80 -7.06 4.09
CA GLY A 118 15.21 -8.35 4.40
C GLY A 118 13.75 -8.48 3.97
N LEU A 119 13.33 -7.73 2.95
CA LEU A 119 12.01 -7.90 2.34
C LEU A 119 12.15 -8.83 1.14
N GLU A 120 11.56 -10.01 1.23
CA GLU A 120 11.61 -11.02 0.17
C GLU A 120 10.34 -10.98 -0.69
N LEU A 121 10.40 -11.55 -1.89
CA LEU A 121 9.23 -11.75 -2.71
C LEU A 121 8.28 -12.75 -2.02
N TRP A 122 7.13 -12.26 -1.58
CA TRP A 122 6.07 -13.10 -1.00
C TRP A 122 5.19 -13.72 -2.08
N ASP A 123 4.78 -12.91 -3.07
CA ASP A 123 3.92 -13.36 -4.18
C ASP A 123 4.14 -12.53 -5.44
N GLY A 124 3.60 -12.99 -6.57
CA GLY A 124 3.74 -12.32 -7.86
C GLY A 124 5.04 -12.66 -8.59
N THR A 125 5.45 -11.80 -9.51
CA THR A 125 6.63 -12.06 -10.35
C THR A 125 7.17 -10.75 -10.91
N PHE A 126 8.46 -10.75 -11.31
CA PHE A 126 9.12 -9.63 -11.99
C PHE A 126 9.00 -9.70 -13.52
N GLU A 127 8.06 -10.46 -14.05
CA GLU A 127 7.76 -10.47 -15.48
C GLU A 127 7.08 -9.16 -15.90
N GLU A 128 7.21 -8.86 -17.20
CA GLU A 128 6.65 -7.64 -17.78
C GLU A 128 5.11 -7.55 -17.52
N GLY A 129 4.67 -6.38 -17.07
CA GLY A 129 3.25 -6.11 -16.79
C GLY A 129 2.69 -6.79 -15.55
N ARG A 130 3.50 -7.51 -14.77
CA ARG A 130 3.07 -8.21 -13.54
C ARG A 130 3.42 -7.41 -12.31
N LEU A 131 2.71 -7.69 -11.20
CA LEU A 131 3.04 -7.17 -9.88
C LEU A 131 3.98 -8.11 -9.15
N ALA A 132 4.80 -7.53 -8.27
CA ALA A 132 5.59 -8.28 -7.30
C ALA A 132 5.29 -7.74 -5.89
N PHE A 133 5.01 -8.61 -4.95
CA PHE A 133 4.64 -8.27 -3.57
C PHE A 133 5.83 -8.59 -2.66
N MET A 134 6.51 -7.55 -2.17
CA MET A 134 7.69 -7.68 -1.32
C MET A 134 7.32 -7.57 0.16
N GLY A 135 7.61 -8.61 0.94
CA GLY A 135 7.32 -8.62 2.37
C GLY A 135 6.77 -9.96 2.86
N GLU A 136 5.60 -9.95 3.48
CA GLU A 136 4.95 -11.13 4.02
C GLU A 136 3.43 -11.04 3.84
N ARG A 137 2.73 -12.16 3.98
CA ARG A 137 1.27 -12.22 3.84
C ARG A 137 0.58 -11.13 4.66
N GLY A 138 -0.23 -10.32 3.99
CA GLY A 138 -0.98 -9.23 4.59
C GLY A 138 -0.14 -7.99 4.93
N ARG A 139 1.16 -7.96 4.59
CA ARG A 139 2.01 -6.76 4.76
C ARG A 139 3.07 -6.70 3.68
N THR A 140 2.79 -5.95 2.60
CA THR A 140 3.66 -5.92 1.42
C THR A 140 3.86 -4.51 0.86
N LEU A 141 5.02 -4.30 0.25
CA LEU A 141 5.21 -3.27 -0.75
C LEU A 141 4.90 -3.88 -2.12
N ILE A 142 3.91 -3.32 -2.83
CA ILE A 142 3.54 -3.78 -4.17
C ILE A 142 4.41 -3.06 -5.18
N LEU A 143 5.24 -3.79 -5.92
CA LEU A 143 6.03 -3.23 -7.00
C LEU A 143 5.27 -3.36 -8.32
N ALA A 144 4.94 -2.24 -8.93
CA ALA A 144 4.22 -2.17 -10.19
C ALA A 144 5.10 -1.56 -11.29
N PRO A 145 5.13 -2.14 -12.49
CA PRO A 145 5.72 -1.46 -13.64
C PRO A 145 4.88 -0.24 -14.02
N ALA A 146 5.53 0.80 -14.57
CA ALA A 146 4.85 2.02 -14.99
C ALA A 146 3.70 1.71 -15.96
N SER A 147 2.61 2.47 -15.84
CA SER A 147 1.40 2.35 -16.67
C SER A 147 0.60 1.05 -16.51
N ARG A 148 0.98 0.16 -15.58
CA ARG A 148 0.13 -0.97 -15.24
C ARG A 148 -1.13 -0.47 -14.51
N GLY A 149 -2.32 -0.96 -14.94
CA GLY A 149 -3.58 -0.57 -14.30
C GLY A 149 -3.72 -1.13 -12.87
N TRP A 150 -4.15 -0.28 -11.96
CA TRP A 150 -4.55 -0.69 -10.61
C TRP A 150 -5.99 -1.24 -10.58
N MET A 151 -6.23 -2.27 -9.79
CA MET A 151 -7.60 -2.69 -9.48
C MET A 151 -8.31 -1.60 -8.66
N PRO A 152 -9.66 -1.54 -8.74
CA PRO A 152 -10.53 -2.23 -9.67
C PRO A 152 -10.69 -1.48 -11.01
N THR A 153 -10.22 -0.22 -11.08
CA THR A 153 -10.56 0.72 -12.16
C THR A 153 -9.72 0.56 -13.42
N GLY A 154 -8.57 -0.10 -13.32
CA GLY A 154 -7.57 -0.13 -14.40
C GLY A 154 -6.85 1.21 -14.59
N ARG A 155 -6.98 2.18 -13.66
CA ARG A 155 -6.24 3.45 -13.73
C ARG A 155 -4.74 3.16 -13.81
N PRO A 156 -4.02 3.69 -14.82
CA PRO A 156 -2.59 3.45 -14.98
C PRO A 156 -1.81 3.90 -13.76
N SER A 157 -0.84 3.06 -13.34
CA SER A 157 0.06 3.40 -12.24
C SER A 157 0.98 4.57 -12.60
N GLU A 158 1.20 5.44 -11.64
CA GLU A 158 2.04 6.63 -11.76
C GLU A 158 3.07 6.67 -10.64
N ARG A 159 4.19 7.38 -10.87
CA ARG A 159 5.28 7.52 -9.89
C ARG A 159 5.12 8.80 -9.11
N HIS A 160 4.89 8.68 -7.81
CA HIS A 160 4.79 9.81 -6.87
C HIS A 160 5.61 9.54 -5.61
N PRO A 161 6.17 10.59 -4.96
CA PRO A 161 7.03 10.41 -3.78
C PRO A 161 6.34 9.66 -2.64
N VAL A 162 7.06 8.71 -2.04
CA VAL A 162 6.64 7.95 -0.86
C VAL A 162 7.76 7.89 0.16
N GLU A 163 7.42 8.10 1.43
CA GLU A 163 8.27 7.78 2.56
C GLU A 163 7.55 6.75 3.42
N ALA A 164 8.19 5.61 3.72
CA ALA A 164 7.61 4.58 4.57
C ALA A 164 8.60 4.12 5.63
N GLU A 165 8.11 3.94 6.85
CA GLU A 165 8.83 3.34 7.96
C GLU A 165 8.19 2.01 8.33
N LEU A 166 9.00 0.96 8.33
CA LEU A 166 8.61 -0.43 8.59
C LEU A 166 9.23 -0.90 9.89
N SER A 167 8.54 -1.77 10.62
CA SER A 167 9.08 -2.43 11.82
C SER A 167 9.89 -3.68 11.47
N GLY A 168 10.83 -4.01 12.35
CA GLY A 168 11.52 -5.31 12.39
C GLY A 168 12.93 -5.29 11.78
N PRO A 169 13.71 -6.35 12.04
CA PRO A 169 15.06 -6.50 11.51
C PRO A 169 15.08 -6.93 10.03
N PRO A 170 16.20 -6.66 9.33
CA PRO A 170 17.32 -5.83 9.74
C PRO A 170 16.99 -4.34 9.67
N ALA A 171 17.55 -3.53 10.58
CA ALA A 171 17.42 -2.08 10.49
C ALA A 171 18.25 -1.52 9.33
N GLY A 172 17.70 -0.53 8.63
CA GLY A 172 18.35 0.10 7.49
C GLY A 172 17.46 1.08 6.77
N ALA A 173 18.00 1.68 5.71
CA ALA A 173 17.23 2.56 4.83
C ALA A 173 17.71 2.38 3.38
N VAL A 174 16.77 2.44 2.45
CA VAL A 174 17.05 2.43 1.01
C VAL A 174 16.30 3.56 0.32
N GLU A 175 16.88 4.05 -0.76
CA GLU A 175 16.25 4.99 -1.68
C GLU A 175 16.05 4.28 -3.03
N LEU A 176 14.83 4.33 -3.54
CA LEU A 176 14.44 3.69 -4.80
C LEU A 176 14.08 4.75 -5.83
N GLU A 177 14.18 4.40 -7.11
CA GLU A 177 13.81 5.26 -8.24
C GLU A 177 14.46 6.66 -8.17
N GLY A 178 15.77 6.70 -7.85
CA GLY A 178 16.51 7.96 -7.77
C GLY A 178 16.12 8.86 -6.58
N GLY A 179 15.67 8.27 -5.47
CA GLY A 179 15.26 8.99 -4.27
C GLY A 179 13.77 9.36 -4.23
N LEU A 180 12.99 8.89 -5.21
CA LEU A 180 11.53 9.10 -5.22
C LEU A 180 10.85 8.38 -4.05
N TYR A 181 11.34 7.19 -3.70
CA TYR A 181 10.85 6.40 -2.57
C TYR A 181 11.95 6.27 -1.52
N ARG A 182 11.62 6.56 -0.28
CA ARG A 182 12.48 6.34 0.88
C ARG A 182 11.83 5.32 1.81
N ILE A 183 12.45 4.15 1.94
CA ILE A 183 11.97 3.07 2.80
C ILE A 183 12.97 2.87 3.94
N VAL A 184 12.50 2.96 5.16
CA VAL A 184 13.28 2.76 6.39
C VAL A 184 12.73 1.54 7.11
N ARG A 185 13.60 0.70 7.67
CA ARG A 185 13.22 -0.40 8.55
C ARG A 185 13.94 -0.27 9.89
N SER A 186 13.18 -0.31 11.00
CA SER A 186 13.70 -0.08 12.35
C SER A 186 13.05 -0.98 13.41
#